data_75e964ec96f76cd053c87794fcf8abb8
#
_entry.id   75e964ec96f76cd053c87794fcf8abb8
#
_cell.length_a   1.000
_cell.length_b   1.000
_cell.length_c   1.000
_cell.angle_alpha   90.00
_cell.angle_beta   90.00
_cell.angle_gamma   90.00
#
_symmetry.space_group_name_H-M   'P 1'
#
loop_
_entity.id
_entity.type
_entity.pdbx_description
1 polymer ?
#
loop_
_entity_poly.entity_id
_entity_poly.type
_entity_poly.pdbx_seq_one_letter_code
_entity_poly.pdbx_strand_id
1 'polypeptide(L)'
;MPLDPQAQALLAAFAQAPAIDFAQLTVPAYRASLAAGGAFAPGDAVAAEADWQIPAAGRGLPARLYRPAVDGPLPLTVFFHGGGFVSCGIDSHANLCRSLAHRARTLVLSVDYRLAPEARFPAAAHDACDAVR
;
A
#
# COMPACT_ATOMS: atom_id res chain seq x y z
N MET A 1 -20.62 -14.49 20.66
CA MET A 1 -21.19 -14.45 19.29
C MET A 1 -20.44 -15.45 18.43
N PRO A 2 -21.12 -16.28 17.62
CA PRO A 2 -20.42 -17.11 16.65
C PRO A 2 -19.70 -16.22 15.60
N LEU A 3 -18.56 -16.70 15.10
CA LEU A 3 -17.85 -16.03 14.01
C LEU A 3 -18.67 -16.11 12.71
N ASP A 4 -18.55 -15.08 11.88
CA ASP A 4 -19.08 -15.11 10.53
C ASP A 4 -18.50 -16.29 9.73
N PRO A 5 -19.30 -17.02 8.93
CA PRO A 5 -18.83 -18.19 8.18
C PRO A 5 -17.64 -17.89 7.25
N GLN A 6 -17.57 -16.68 6.66
CA GLN A 6 -16.44 -16.28 5.82
C GLN A 6 -15.16 -16.07 6.64
N ALA A 7 -15.29 -15.49 7.84
CA ALA A 7 -14.19 -15.34 8.78
C ALA A 7 -13.68 -16.71 9.26
N GLN A 8 -14.59 -17.66 9.53
CA GLN A 8 -14.21 -19.03 9.89
C GLN A 8 -13.42 -19.72 8.78
N ALA A 9 -13.88 -19.61 7.54
CA ALA A 9 -13.18 -20.18 6.38
C ALA A 9 -11.79 -19.58 6.20
N LEU A 10 -11.65 -18.26 6.37
CA LEU A 10 -10.35 -17.58 6.30
C LEU A 10 -9.40 -18.05 7.40
N LEU A 11 -9.85 -18.14 8.63
CA LEU A 11 -9.06 -18.65 9.75
C LEU A 11 -8.64 -20.11 9.55
N ALA A 12 -9.53 -20.95 9.02
CA ALA A 12 -9.21 -22.33 8.68
C ALA A 12 -8.12 -22.40 7.58
N ALA A 13 -8.17 -21.53 6.59
CA ALA A 13 -7.13 -21.45 5.56
C ALA A 13 -5.78 -20.99 6.14
N PHE A 14 -5.77 -20.00 7.03
CA PHE A 14 -4.54 -19.58 7.72
C PHE A 14 -3.95 -20.68 8.62
N ALA A 15 -4.80 -21.48 9.27
CA ALA A 15 -4.34 -22.60 10.11
C ALA A 15 -3.65 -23.72 9.30
N GLN A 16 -3.90 -23.81 7.99
CA GLN A 16 -3.24 -24.75 7.08
C GLN A 16 -1.93 -24.20 6.51
N ALA A 17 -1.66 -22.91 6.63
CA ALA A 17 -0.44 -22.32 6.13
C ALA A 17 0.76 -22.78 6.98
N PRO A 18 1.95 -22.98 6.36
CA PRO A 18 3.13 -23.32 7.12
C PRO A 18 3.47 -22.22 8.13
N ALA A 19 3.87 -22.64 9.33
CA ALA A 19 4.32 -21.70 10.34
C ALA A 19 5.55 -20.92 9.87
N ILE A 20 5.53 -19.60 10.06
CA ILE A 20 6.65 -18.74 9.72
C ILE A 20 7.68 -18.82 10.85
N ASP A 21 8.88 -19.30 10.55
CA ASP A 21 10.01 -19.19 11.48
C ASP A 21 10.62 -17.78 11.37
N PHE A 22 10.20 -16.90 12.25
CA PHE A 22 10.69 -15.52 12.29
C PHE A 22 12.19 -15.40 12.60
N ALA A 23 12.81 -16.41 13.23
CA ALA A 23 14.22 -16.39 13.54
C ALA A 23 15.10 -16.58 12.29
N GLN A 24 14.55 -17.21 11.25
CA GLN A 24 15.24 -17.44 9.98
C GLN A 24 14.73 -16.57 8.83
N LEU A 25 13.68 -15.79 9.08
CA LEU A 25 13.06 -14.98 8.04
C LEU A 25 13.93 -13.78 7.68
N THR A 26 14.48 -13.77 6.47
CA THR A 26 15.19 -12.61 5.92
C THR A 26 14.22 -11.60 5.31
N VAL A 27 14.60 -10.31 5.27
CA VAL A 27 13.78 -9.26 4.65
C VAL A 27 13.42 -9.57 3.18
N PRO A 28 14.37 -10.02 2.33
CA PRO A 28 14.02 -10.42 0.97
C PRO A 28 13.00 -11.56 0.90
N ALA A 29 13.17 -12.59 1.74
CA ALA A 29 12.24 -13.72 1.79
C ALA A 29 10.84 -13.28 2.27
N TYR A 30 10.77 -12.39 3.27
CA TYR A 30 9.53 -11.82 3.73
C TYR A 30 8.81 -11.00 2.63
N ARG A 31 9.53 -10.13 1.94
CA ARG A 31 8.98 -9.35 0.81
C ARG A 31 8.47 -10.26 -0.31
N ALA A 32 9.24 -11.32 -0.64
CA ALA A 32 8.83 -12.29 -1.65
C ALA A 32 7.57 -13.06 -1.24
N SER A 33 7.43 -13.44 0.03
CA SER A 33 6.23 -14.13 0.52
C SER A 33 4.98 -13.26 0.44
N LEU A 34 5.09 -11.97 0.71
CA LEU A 34 3.99 -11.02 0.57
C LEU A 34 3.59 -10.81 -0.90
N ALA A 35 4.58 -10.74 -1.80
CA ALA A 35 4.31 -10.62 -3.24
C ALA A 35 3.63 -11.87 -3.80
N ALA A 36 3.96 -13.06 -3.27
CA ALA A 36 3.35 -14.34 -3.66
C ALA A 36 1.95 -14.56 -3.04
N GLY A 37 1.62 -13.83 -1.99
CA GLY A 37 0.43 -14.04 -1.14
C GLY A 37 -0.93 -13.77 -1.79
N GLY A 38 -0.98 -13.57 -3.10
CA GLY A 38 -2.20 -13.55 -3.89
C GLY A 38 -2.74 -12.15 -4.18
N ALA A 39 -3.39 -12.06 -5.30
CA ALA A 39 -4.13 -10.87 -5.69
C ALA A 39 -5.36 -10.72 -4.78
N PHE A 40 -5.38 -9.67 -3.99
CA PHE A 40 -6.65 -9.18 -3.45
C PHE A 40 -7.63 -8.95 -4.59
N ALA A 41 -8.93 -9.03 -4.29
CA ALA A 41 -9.96 -8.71 -5.27
C ALA A 41 -9.60 -7.41 -6.01
N PRO A 42 -9.83 -7.34 -7.34
CA PRO A 42 -9.53 -6.13 -8.09
C PRO A 42 -10.26 -4.95 -7.46
N GLY A 43 -9.55 -3.83 -7.32
CA GLY A 43 -10.14 -2.59 -6.81
C GLY A 43 -11.19 -2.04 -7.76
N ASP A 44 -11.99 -1.09 -7.28
CA ASP A 44 -12.99 -0.41 -8.11
C ASP A 44 -12.30 0.31 -9.30
N ALA A 45 -13.02 0.47 -10.40
CA ALA A 45 -12.50 1.19 -11.56
C ALA A 45 -12.32 2.68 -11.26
N VAL A 46 -11.24 3.25 -11.75
CA VAL A 46 -10.94 4.69 -11.68
C VAL A 46 -10.78 5.26 -13.09
N ALA A 47 -10.94 6.58 -13.24
CA ALA A 47 -10.84 7.24 -14.54
C ALA A 47 -9.39 7.31 -15.05
N ALA A 48 -8.43 7.45 -14.15
CA ALA A 48 -7.01 7.51 -14.50
C ALA A 48 -6.11 7.08 -13.35
N GLU A 49 -4.96 6.52 -13.72
CA GLU A 49 -3.81 6.27 -12.86
C GLU A 49 -2.57 6.89 -13.51
N ALA A 50 -1.76 7.58 -12.74
CA ALA A 50 -0.55 8.22 -13.24
C ALA A 50 0.58 8.11 -12.22
N ASP A 51 1.75 7.68 -12.67
CA ASP A 51 2.95 7.69 -11.85
C ASP A 51 3.54 9.11 -11.78
N TRP A 52 3.92 9.49 -10.58
CA TRP A 52 4.45 10.82 -10.25
C TRP A 52 5.78 10.72 -9.54
N GLN A 53 6.53 11.81 -9.62
CA GLN A 53 7.73 12.03 -8.82
C GLN A 53 7.53 13.29 -8.00
N ILE A 54 7.34 13.13 -6.69
CA ILE A 54 7.22 14.25 -5.76
C ILE A 54 8.63 14.80 -5.51
N PRO A 55 8.88 16.12 -5.70
CA PRO A 55 10.17 16.71 -5.33
C PRO A 55 10.41 16.57 -3.83
N ALA A 56 11.50 15.91 -3.43
CA ALA A 56 11.84 15.67 -2.04
C ALA A 56 13.35 15.81 -1.86
N ALA A 57 13.81 16.73 -1.03
CA ALA A 57 15.20 16.92 -0.57
C ALA A 57 16.31 16.50 -1.57
N GLY A 58 16.24 16.98 -2.82
CA GLY A 58 17.24 16.70 -3.87
C GLY A 58 17.06 15.35 -4.60
N ARG A 59 15.95 14.66 -4.43
CA ARG A 59 15.56 13.41 -5.11
C ARG A 59 14.08 13.42 -5.51
N GLY A 60 13.70 12.53 -6.41
CA GLY A 60 12.30 12.20 -6.65
C GLY A 60 11.79 11.20 -5.62
N LEU A 61 10.59 11.41 -5.08
CA LEU A 61 9.87 10.44 -4.26
C LEU A 61 8.76 9.84 -5.13
N PRO A 62 8.81 8.53 -5.47
CA PRO A 62 7.82 7.93 -6.34
C PRO A 62 6.44 7.93 -5.69
N ALA A 63 5.42 8.19 -6.49
CA ALA A 63 4.02 8.15 -6.06
C ALA A 63 3.13 7.76 -7.24
N ARG A 64 1.92 7.28 -6.94
CA ARG A 64 0.88 7.04 -7.96
C ARG A 64 -0.40 7.75 -7.58
N LEU A 65 -0.90 8.55 -8.53
CA LEU A 65 -2.16 9.27 -8.39
C LEU A 65 -3.29 8.43 -9.00
N TYR A 66 -4.35 8.24 -8.23
CA TYR A 66 -5.61 7.61 -8.65
C TYR A 66 -6.70 8.67 -8.72
N ARG A 67 -7.33 8.81 -9.89
CA ARG A 67 -8.42 9.77 -10.12
C ARG A 67 -9.74 9.04 -10.30
N PRO A 68 -10.77 9.30 -9.49
CA PRO A 68 -12.10 8.73 -9.71
C PRO A 68 -12.77 9.36 -10.93
N ALA A 69 -13.78 8.67 -11.48
CA ALA A 69 -14.60 9.14 -12.60
C ALA A 69 -15.63 10.18 -12.10
N VAL A 70 -15.14 11.33 -11.64
CA VAL A 70 -15.95 12.44 -11.12
C VAL A 70 -15.40 13.75 -11.67
N ASP A 71 -16.28 14.61 -12.13
CA ASP A 71 -15.93 15.94 -12.66
C ASP A 71 -15.74 16.97 -11.54
N GLY A 72 -14.99 18.02 -11.87
CA GLY A 72 -14.76 19.17 -11.01
C GLY A 72 -13.55 19.01 -10.06
N PRO A 73 -13.38 19.96 -9.14
CA PRO A 73 -12.33 19.91 -8.13
C PRO A 73 -12.61 18.81 -7.12
N LEU A 74 -11.58 18.03 -6.80
CA LEU A 74 -11.65 16.91 -5.87
C LEU A 74 -10.70 17.14 -4.70
N PRO A 75 -11.06 16.68 -3.50
CA PRO A 75 -10.12 16.63 -2.40
C PRO A 75 -8.98 15.67 -2.72
N LEU A 76 -7.82 15.86 -2.09
CA LEU A 76 -6.66 14.99 -2.20
C LEU A 76 -6.44 14.25 -0.88
N THR A 77 -6.34 12.93 -0.99
CA THR A 77 -5.89 12.05 0.09
C THR A 77 -4.48 11.57 -0.22
N VAL A 78 -3.52 11.86 0.66
CA VAL A 78 -2.18 11.27 0.58
C VAL A 78 -2.18 9.97 1.36
N PHE A 79 -1.80 8.89 0.70
CA PHE A 79 -1.86 7.53 1.26
C PHE A 79 -0.45 6.97 1.45
N PHE A 80 -0.18 6.49 2.65
CA PHE A 80 1.05 5.79 3.01
C PHE A 80 0.72 4.34 3.32
N HIS A 81 1.29 3.42 2.53
CA HIS A 81 0.98 1.99 2.65
C HIS A 81 1.50 1.39 3.97
N GLY A 82 0.88 0.30 4.40
CA GLY A 82 1.35 -0.52 5.52
C GLY A 82 2.57 -1.38 5.13
N GLY A 83 3.06 -2.19 6.07
CA GLY A 83 4.18 -3.12 5.84
C GLY A 83 5.33 -2.99 6.85
N GLY A 84 5.08 -2.34 8.01
CA GLY A 84 6.04 -2.23 9.12
C GLY A 84 7.31 -1.45 8.75
N PHE A 85 7.24 -0.54 7.79
CA PHE A 85 8.37 0.20 7.22
C PHE A 85 9.44 -0.67 6.54
N VAL A 86 9.16 -1.94 6.30
CA VAL A 86 10.11 -2.92 5.75
C VAL A 86 9.62 -3.50 4.43
N SER A 87 8.32 -3.51 4.19
CA SER A 87 7.71 -4.20 3.06
C SER A 87 6.54 -3.42 2.46
N CYS A 88 5.96 -3.98 1.40
CA CYS A 88 4.90 -3.39 0.60
C CYS A 88 5.36 -2.18 -0.23
N GLY A 89 4.42 -1.55 -0.94
CA GLY A 89 4.64 -0.43 -1.83
C GLY A 89 3.35 -0.04 -2.54
N ILE A 90 3.44 0.79 -3.55
CA ILE A 90 2.31 1.27 -4.35
C ILE A 90 1.47 0.11 -4.89
N ASP A 91 2.11 -0.90 -5.50
CA ASP A 91 1.41 -1.98 -6.18
C ASP A 91 0.66 -2.89 -5.20
N SER A 92 1.21 -3.15 -4.01
CA SER A 92 0.56 -3.99 -3.00
C SER A 92 -0.74 -3.39 -2.45
N HIS A 93 -0.90 -2.07 -2.52
CA HIS A 93 -2.08 -1.34 -2.05
C HIS A 93 -2.89 -0.67 -3.18
N ALA A 94 -2.55 -0.96 -4.44
CA ALA A 94 -3.21 -0.34 -5.59
C ALA A 94 -4.73 -0.54 -5.59
N ASN A 95 -5.20 -1.75 -5.30
CA ASN A 95 -6.63 -2.06 -5.25
C ASN A 95 -7.36 -1.29 -4.15
N LEU A 96 -6.73 -1.14 -2.99
CA LEU A 96 -7.26 -0.32 -1.90
C LEU A 96 -7.34 1.15 -2.29
N CYS A 97 -6.28 1.69 -2.92
CA CYS A 97 -6.24 3.08 -3.38
C CYS A 97 -7.29 3.37 -4.45
N ARG A 98 -7.52 2.43 -5.40
CA ARG A 98 -8.60 2.53 -6.39
C ARG A 98 -9.96 2.59 -5.71
N SER A 99 -10.23 1.65 -4.80
CA SER A 99 -11.51 1.60 -4.08
C SER A 99 -11.71 2.83 -3.20
N LEU A 100 -10.68 3.34 -2.56
CA LEU A 100 -10.74 4.56 -1.79
C LEU A 100 -11.06 5.78 -2.68
N ALA A 101 -10.34 5.93 -3.81
CA ALA A 101 -10.59 7.00 -4.77
C ALA A 101 -12.02 6.98 -5.29
N HIS A 102 -12.49 5.81 -5.71
CA HIS A 102 -13.83 5.62 -6.28
C HIS A 102 -14.92 5.93 -5.24
N ARG A 103 -14.86 5.29 -4.06
CA ARG A 103 -15.95 5.35 -3.06
C ARG A 103 -15.99 6.65 -2.29
N ALA A 104 -14.83 7.22 -1.97
CA ALA A 104 -14.76 8.50 -1.28
C ALA A 104 -14.80 9.72 -2.23
N ARG A 105 -14.79 9.49 -3.57
CA ARG A 105 -14.80 10.53 -4.59
C ARG A 105 -13.67 11.55 -4.38
N THR A 106 -12.47 11.05 -4.12
CA THR A 106 -11.25 11.82 -3.82
C THR A 106 -10.11 11.42 -4.75
N LEU A 107 -9.20 12.33 -5.04
CA LEU A 107 -7.88 11.95 -5.55
C LEU A 107 -7.13 11.19 -4.47
N VAL A 108 -6.45 10.10 -4.83
CA VAL A 108 -5.57 9.39 -3.90
C VAL A 108 -4.16 9.41 -4.46
N LEU A 109 -3.22 9.97 -3.71
CA LEU A 109 -1.79 9.95 -4.00
C LEU A 109 -1.12 8.91 -3.10
N SER A 110 -0.82 7.74 -3.65
CA SER A 110 -0.10 6.66 -2.95
C SER A 110 1.40 6.90 -3.06
N VAL A 111 2.08 6.99 -1.93
CA VAL A 111 3.50 7.36 -1.84
C VAL A 111 4.35 6.13 -1.58
N ASP A 112 5.43 5.96 -2.37
CA ASP A 112 6.42 4.90 -2.21
C ASP A 112 7.59 5.40 -1.35
N TYR A 113 7.33 5.52 -0.06
CA TYR A 113 8.33 5.98 0.89
C TYR A 113 9.44 4.95 1.08
N ARG A 114 10.64 5.41 1.43
CA ARG A 114 11.82 4.55 1.63
C ARG A 114 11.63 3.56 2.77
N LEU A 115 12.06 2.33 2.54
CA LEU A 115 11.91 1.21 3.47
C LEU A 115 13.24 0.86 4.14
N ALA A 116 13.15 0.34 5.35
CA ALA A 116 14.24 -0.33 6.05
C ALA A 116 14.44 -1.74 5.48
N PRO A 117 15.64 -2.32 5.57
CA PRO A 117 16.85 -1.78 6.20
C PRO A 117 17.64 -0.81 5.31
N GLU A 118 17.29 -0.67 4.03
CA GLU A 118 18.01 0.16 3.06
C GLU A 118 18.02 1.63 3.47
N ALA A 119 16.89 2.11 4.02
CA ALA A 119 16.73 3.46 4.53
C ALA A 119 16.16 3.42 5.96
N ARG A 120 17.04 3.56 6.94
CA ARG A 120 16.66 3.50 8.36
C ARG A 120 15.90 4.75 8.79
N PHE A 121 15.20 4.64 9.92
CA PHE A 121 14.60 5.80 10.58
C PHE A 121 15.63 6.96 10.69
N PRO A 122 15.22 8.21 10.39
CA PRO A 122 13.86 8.70 10.13
C PRO A 122 13.48 8.84 8.64
N ALA A 123 14.08 8.11 7.73
CA ALA A 123 13.93 8.28 6.29
C ALA A 123 12.45 8.27 5.83
N ALA A 124 11.67 7.27 6.22
CA ALA A 124 10.24 7.18 5.88
C ALA A 124 9.44 8.37 6.42
N ALA A 125 9.75 8.84 7.63
CA ALA A 125 9.09 10.01 8.23
C ALA A 125 9.38 11.29 7.44
N HIS A 126 10.64 11.48 6.99
CA HIS A 126 11.00 12.61 6.14
C HIS A 126 10.27 12.55 4.80
N ASP A 127 10.20 11.37 4.17
CA ASP A 127 9.46 11.18 2.91
C ASP A 127 7.97 11.50 3.07
N ALA A 128 7.37 11.10 4.19
CA ALA A 128 5.98 11.44 4.47
C ALA A 128 5.77 12.95 4.64
N CYS A 129 6.70 13.64 5.32
CA CYS A 129 6.66 15.10 5.44
C CYS A 129 6.83 15.80 4.08
N ASP A 130 7.74 15.32 3.25
CA ASP A 130 7.97 15.89 1.92
C ASP A 130 6.76 15.69 1.00
N ALA A 131 6.07 14.54 1.10
CA ALA A 131 4.90 14.23 0.29
C ALA A 131 3.66 15.08 0.57
N VAL A 132 3.59 15.74 1.74
CA VAL A 132 2.42 16.56 2.14
C VAL A 132 2.69 18.07 2.10
N ARG A 133 3.87 18.48 1.68
CA ARG A 133 4.25 19.90 1.49
C ARG A 133 3.95 20.37 0.07
#